data_9a54bce2adfbbda0499d49dde54bdc2d
#
_entry.id   9a54bce2adfbbda0499d49dde54bdc2d
#
_cell.length_a   1.000
_cell.length_b   1.000
_cell.length_c   1.000
_cell.angle_alpha   90.00
_cell.angle_beta   90.00
_cell.angle_gamma   90.00
#
_symmetry.space_group_name_H-M   'P 1'
#
loop_
_entity.id
_entity.type
_entity.pdbx_description
1 polymer ?
#
loop_
_entity_poly.entity_id
_entity_poly.type
_entity_poly.pdbx_seq_one_letter_code
_entity_poly.pdbx_strand_id
1 'polypeptide(L)'
;LFGANSAGKSSLGHLLLALQQTARSTDRKRALHLGDTSSLIDLGTFTDCLHGHDLTQSLSFELGWTLPKAMDVRDPLQTEARYQGNHMRLDVALAANKAQQPEVQTLRYGLFTGEKEVLDVVLERDEKRKLHLTSELYGFKMADGRKWPLEEPEKFYRLSDTSMARYKNAGFLADFALATESMLERISYLGPLRSHPQRIYQWSGDTPASVGQMGEYTIAAILAAQGEGRRLNRQVGHHTKGFAEFIA
;
A
#
# COMPACT_ATOMS: atom_id res chain seq x y z
N LEU A 1 -6.98 15.91 -8.14
CA LEU A 1 -5.93 16.23 -9.14
C LEU A 1 -6.55 17.05 -10.28
N PHE A 2 -6.04 18.27 -10.48
CA PHE A 2 -6.40 19.14 -11.63
C PHE A 2 -5.18 19.33 -12.52
N GLY A 3 -5.37 19.53 -13.81
CA GLY A 3 -4.29 19.76 -14.78
C GLY A 3 -4.73 19.46 -16.21
N ALA A 4 -3.92 19.88 -17.18
CA ALA A 4 -4.15 19.64 -18.61
C ALA A 4 -4.25 18.14 -18.94
N ASN A 5 -4.84 17.79 -20.07
CA ASN A 5 -4.81 16.43 -20.58
C ASN A 5 -3.35 16.01 -20.80
N SER A 6 -3.07 14.73 -20.58
CA SER A 6 -1.72 14.16 -20.67
C SER A 6 -0.69 14.67 -19.63
N ALA A 7 -1.12 15.35 -18.55
CA ALA A 7 -0.25 15.82 -17.46
C ALA A 7 0.09 14.73 -16.42
N GLY A 8 -0.03 13.45 -16.75
CA GLY A 8 0.32 12.35 -15.83
C GLY A 8 -0.68 12.06 -14.70
N LYS A 9 -1.87 12.70 -14.69
CA LYS A 9 -2.88 12.48 -13.63
C LYS A 9 -3.31 11.02 -13.50
N SER A 10 -3.53 10.35 -14.62
CA SER A 10 -3.89 8.92 -14.66
C SER A 10 -2.74 8.03 -14.20
N SER A 11 -1.50 8.42 -14.46
CA SER A 11 -0.32 7.64 -14.05
C SER A 11 -0.21 7.52 -12.53
N LEU A 12 -0.54 8.58 -11.77
CA LEU A 12 -0.63 8.49 -10.30
C LEU A 12 -1.73 7.53 -9.84
N GLY A 13 -2.91 7.58 -10.48
CA GLY A 13 -3.99 6.63 -10.21
C GLY A 13 -3.57 5.19 -10.53
N HIS A 14 -2.93 4.97 -11.66
CA HIS A 14 -2.42 3.67 -12.08
C HIS A 14 -1.35 3.15 -11.12
N LEU A 15 -0.43 4.01 -10.65
CA LEU A 15 0.54 3.61 -9.61
C LEU A 15 -0.17 3.11 -8.36
N LEU A 16 -1.11 3.88 -7.80
CA LEU A 16 -1.85 3.46 -6.59
C LEU A 16 -2.58 2.13 -6.79
N LEU A 17 -3.17 1.90 -7.97
CA LEU A 17 -3.82 0.63 -8.30
C LEU A 17 -2.83 -0.52 -8.43
N ALA A 18 -1.64 -0.28 -9.03
CA ALA A 18 -0.56 -1.26 -9.10
C ALA A 18 -0.07 -1.66 -7.70
N LEU A 19 0.07 -0.69 -6.79
CA LEU A 19 0.44 -0.95 -5.40
C LEU A 19 -0.64 -1.77 -4.68
N GLN A 20 -1.93 -1.40 -4.85
CA GLN A 20 -3.05 -2.13 -4.28
C GLN A 20 -3.15 -3.56 -4.80
N GLN A 21 -3.07 -3.77 -6.12
CA GLN A 21 -3.11 -5.13 -6.69
C GLN A 21 -1.90 -5.95 -6.29
N THR A 22 -0.73 -5.33 -6.09
CA THR A 22 0.46 -5.98 -5.53
C THR A 22 0.19 -6.44 -4.10
N ALA A 23 -0.39 -5.58 -3.26
CA ALA A 23 -0.73 -5.94 -1.88
C ALA A 23 -1.72 -7.12 -1.82
N ARG A 24 -2.70 -7.18 -2.70
CA ARG A 24 -3.71 -8.25 -2.82
C ARG A 24 -3.20 -9.53 -3.48
N SER A 25 -2.09 -9.45 -4.23
CA SER A 25 -1.54 -10.61 -4.93
C SER A 25 -1.12 -11.72 -3.97
N THR A 26 -1.39 -12.98 -4.33
CA THR A 26 -0.91 -14.16 -3.60
C THR A 26 0.57 -14.44 -3.83
N ASP A 27 1.14 -13.89 -4.91
CA ASP A 27 2.58 -13.99 -5.20
C ASP A 27 3.37 -13.03 -4.32
N ARG A 28 3.95 -13.57 -3.25
CA ARG A 28 4.74 -12.80 -2.29
C ARG A 28 6.11 -12.36 -2.81
N LYS A 29 6.64 -13.06 -3.82
CA LYS A 29 7.99 -12.78 -4.35
C LYS A 29 8.01 -11.65 -5.37
N ARG A 30 6.87 -11.24 -5.87
CA ARG A 30 6.76 -10.19 -6.88
C ARG A 30 6.81 -8.82 -6.20
N ALA A 31 7.89 -8.06 -6.43
CA ALA A 31 8.06 -6.73 -5.86
C ALA A 31 6.91 -5.78 -6.25
N LEU A 32 6.50 -5.78 -7.53
CA LEU A 32 5.37 -5.00 -8.05
C LEU A 32 4.58 -5.84 -9.06
N HIS A 33 3.27 -5.92 -8.87
CA HIS A 33 2.35 -6.58 -9.81
C HIS A 33 1.89 -5.57 -10.86
N LEU A 34 2.45 -5.66 -12.06
CA LEU A 34 2.18 -4.72 -13.16
C LEU A 34 0.82 -4.94 -13.80
N GLY A 35 0.24 -6.11 -13.64
CA GLY A 35 -1.07 -6.47 -14.14
C GLY A 35 -1.08 -7.72 -14.99
N ASP A 36 -2.28 -8.16 -15.27
CA ASP A 36 -2.65 -9.21 -16.19
C ASP A 36 -4.12 -9.00 -16.61
N THR A 37 -4.67 -9.92 -17.41
CA THR A 37 -6.05 -9.84 -17.92
C THR A 37 -7.14 -9.82 -16.84
N SER A 38 -6.83 -10.21 -15.59
CA SER A 38 -7.76 -10.24 -14.46
C SER A 38 -7.52 -9.13 -13.44
N SER A 39 -6.49 -8.32 -13.65
CA SER A 39 -6.04 -7.28 -12.72
C SER A 39 -6.88 -6.00 -12.82
N LEU A 40 -6.78 -5.15 -11.79
CA LEU A 40 -7.42 -3.81 -11.78
C LEU A 40 -6.92 -2.94 -12.93
N ILE A 41 -5.62 -3.04 -13.21
CA ILE A 41 -4.93 -2.39 -14.32
C ILE A 41 -3.88 -3.33 -14.89
N ASP A 42 -3.52 -3.09 -16.15
CA ASP A 42 -2.40 -3.71 -16.82
C ASP A 42 -1.45 -2.60 -17.30
N LEU A 43 -0.24 -2.58 -16.76
CA LEU A 43 0.80 -1.61 -17.08
C LEU A 43 1.84 -2.17 -18.07
N GLY A 44 1.62 -3.40 -18.57
CA GLY A 44 2.55 -4.07 -19.44
C GLY A 44 3.80 -4.55 -18.72
N THR A 45 4.97 -4.24 -19.24
CA THR A 45 6.26 -4.63 -18.68
C THR A 45 6.81 -3.55 -17.75
N PHE A 46 7.83 -3.88 -16.94
CA PHE A 46 8.48 -2.88 -16.09
C PHE A 46 9.13 -1.77 -16.92
N THR A 47 9.64 -2.10 -18.10
CA THR A 47 10.18 -1.13 -19.05
C THR A 47 9.16 -0.06 -19.43
N ASP A 48 7.88 -0.45 -19.60
CA ASP A 48 6.80 0.47 -19.95
C ASP A 48 6.48 1.45 -18.81
N CYS A 49 6.85 1.12 -17.59
CA CYS A 49 6.68 1.98 -16.41
C CYS A 49 7.82 3.00 -16.22
N LEU A 50 8.91 2.86 -16.97
CA LEU A 50 10.09 3.72 -16.85
C LEU A 50 10.10 4.85 -17.87
N HIS A 51 10.62 6.00 -17.46
CA HIS A 51 10.73 7.15 -18.36
C HIS A 51 11.65 6.83 -19.55
N GLY A 52 11.14 7.04 -20.75
CA GLY A 52 11.87 6.74 -21.99
C GLY A 52 12.18 5.26 -22.22
N HIS A 53 11.51 4.35 -21.52
CA HIS A 53 11.78 2.88 -21.54
C HIS A 53 13.23 2.52 -21.18
N ASP A 54 13.88 3.35 -20.38
CA ASP A 54 15.28 3.21 -19.99
C ASP A 54 15.42 2.36 -18.72
N LEU A 55 15.88 1.12 -18.88
CA LEU A 55 16.10 0.16 -17.79
C LEU A 55 17.20 0.57 -16.79
N THR A 56 17.98 1.63 -17.10
CA THR A 56 18.94 2.19 -16.14
C THR A 56 18.28 3.12 -15.13
N GLN A 57 17.05 3.55 -15.40
CA GLN A 57 16.24 4.37 -14.50
C GLN A 57 15.56 3.52 -13.43
N SER A 58 15.14 4.18 -12.37
CA SER A 58 14.36 3.58 -11.29
C SER A 58 12.96 4.19 -11.23
N LEU A 59 11.98 3.38 -10.85
CA LEU A 59 10.65 3.83 -10.46
C LEU A 59 10.67 4.10 -8.95
N SER A 60 10.57 5.39 -8.58
CA SER A 60 10.56 5.79 -7.16
C SER A 60 9.25 6.47 -6.81
N PHE A 61 8.76 6.20 -5.61
CA PHE A 61 7.57 6.83 -5.06
C PHE A 61 7.64 6.95 -3.54
N GLU A 62 6.90 7.93 -3.02
CA GLU A 62 6.70 8.15 -1.59
C GLU A 62 5.20 8.11 -1.29
N LEU A 63 4.83 7.44 -0.21
CA LEU A 63 3.48 7.41 0.35
C LEU A 63 3.52 7.89 1.79
N GLY A 64 2.66 8.84 2.13
CA GLY A 64 2.47 9.29 3.51
C GLY A 64 1.00 9.15 3.92
N TRP A 65 0.75 8.62 5.13
CA TRP A 65 -0.63 8.48 5.64
C TRP A 65 -0.69 8.56 7.15
N THR A 66 -1.87 8.94 7.63
CA THR A 66 -2.17 8.95 9.06
C THR A 66 -2.76 7.61 9.47
N LEU A 67 -2.25 7.06 10.55
CA LEU A 67 -2.75 5.82 11.15
C LEU A 67 -4.06 6.08 11.88
N PRO A 68 -5.04 5.15 11.81
CA PRO A 68 -6.30 5.26 12.58
C PRO A 68 -6.07 5.28 14.09
N LYS A 69 -5.03 4.60 14.54
CA LYS A 69 -4.56 4.55 15.92
C LYS A 69 -3.04 4.70 15.93
N ALA A 70 -2.53 5.47 16.88
CA ALA A 70 -1.08 5.60 17.04
C ALA A 70 -0.42 4.23 17.23
N MET A 71 0.65 4.00 16.49
CA MET A 71 1.49 2.82 16.61
C MET A 71 2.47 3.00 17.77
N ASP A 72 2.69 1.97 18.54
CA ASP A 72 3.56 1.94 19.71
C ASP A 72 4.58 0.80 19.53
N VAL A 73 5.77 1.15 19.06
CA VAL A 73 6.87 0.22 18.88
C VAL A 73 7.73 0.21 20.13
N ARG A 74 7.93 -0.98 20.70
CA ARG A 74 8.80 -1.19 21.86
C ARG A 74 9.97 -2.07 21.47
N ASP A 75 11.16 -1.68 21.89
CA ASP A 75 12.33 -2.54 21.69
C ASP A 75 12.32 -3.64 22.77
N PRO A 76 12.19 -4.92 22.40
CA PRO A 76 12.19 -6.02 23.36
C PRO A 76 13.52 -6.17 24.11
N LEU A 77 14.59 -5.55 23.62
CA LEU A 77 15.92 -5.58 24.22
C LEU A 77 16.24 -4.35 25.07
N GLN A 78 15.43 -3.30 24.95
CA GLN A 78 15.56 -2.04 25.69
C GLN A 78 14.19 -1.64 26.21
N THR A 79 13.82 -2.11 27.39
CA THR A 79 12.47 -2.00 27.96
C THR A 79 11.95 -0.55 28.06
N GLU A 80 12.84 0.44 28.14
CA GLU A 80 12.48 1.86 28.22
C GLU A 80 12.41 2.53 26.84
N ALA A 81 12.96 1.90 25.79
CA ALA A 81 12.91 2.46 24.44
C ALA A 81 11.53 2.25 23.82
N ARG A 82 10.82 3.36 23.62
CA ARG A 82 9.47 3.39 23.08
C ARG A 82 9.37 4.43 21.97
N TYR A 83 8.85 4.00 20.84
CA TYR A 83 8.67 4.80 19.64
C TYR A 83 7.18 4.86 19.32
N GLN A 84 6.56 6.01 19.51
CA GLN A 84 5.13 6.18 19.29
C GLN A 84 4.89 7.21 18.20
N GLY A 85 4.06 6.87 17.21
CA GLY A 85 3.71 7.77 16.12
C GLY A 85 2.34 7.48 15.53
N ASN A 86 1.76 8.47 14.88
CA ASN A 86 0.45 8.39 14.24
C ASN A 86 0.48 8.68 12.73
N HIS A 87 1.66 8.95 12.18
CA HIS A 87 1.84 9.15 10.76
C HIS A 87 2.98 8.25 10.26
N MET A 88 2.76 7.59 9.15
CA MET A 88 3.75 6.75 8.48
C MET A 88 4.12 7.32 7.11
N ARG A 89 5.37 7.12 6.76
CA ARG A 89 5.92 7.35 5.42
C ARG A 89 6.56 6.06 4.91
N LEU A 90 6.39 5.79 3.64
CA LEU A 90 7.02 4.70 2.91
C LEU A 90 7.63 5.26 1.63
N ASP A 91 8.95 5.17 1.52
CA ASP A 91 9.71 5.55 0.33
C ASP A 91 10.24 4.27 -0.31
N VAL A 92 10.02 4.09 -1.60
CA VAL A 92 10.45 2.91 -2.35
C VAL A 92 11.10 3.31 -3.65
N ALA A 93 12.23 2.67 -3.96
CA ALA A 93 12.84 2.70 -5.27
C ALA A 93 12.94 1.28 -5.83
N LEU A 94 12.40 1.09 -7.04
CA LEU A 94 12.43 -0.15 -7.80
C LEU A 94 13.30 0.03 -9.03
N ALA A 95 14.17 -0.94 -9.32
CA ALA A 95 14.94 -0.98 -10.56
C ALA A 95 14.78 -2.33 -11.26
N ALA A 96 15.19 -2.40 -12.51
CA ALA A 96 15.19 -3.65 -13.27
C ALA A 96 16.26 -4.60 -12.76
N ASN A 97 15.88 -5.85 -12.48
CA ASN A 97 16.83 -6.92 -12.27
C ASN A 97 17.35 -7.48 -13.62
N LYS A 98 18.20 -8.50 -13.59
CA LYS A 98 18.74 -9.15 -14.80
C LYS A 98 17.67 -9.72 -15.74
N ALA A 99 16.51 -10.07 -15.21
CA ALA A 99 15.36 -10.56 -15.96
C ALA A 99 14.39 -9.44 -16.38
N GLN A 100 14.80 -8.17 -16.23
CA GLN A 100 13.99 -6.97 -16.50
C GLN A 100 12.70 -6.88 -15.66
N GLN A 101 12.67 -7.56 -14.52
CA GLN A 101 11.58 -7.51 -13.56
C GLN A 101 11.86 -6.47 -12.46
N PRO A 102 10.82 -5.85 -11.88
CA PRO A 102 11.01 -4.90 -10.80
C PRO A 102 11.63 -5.58 -9.56
N GLU A 103 12.66 -4.97 -9.02
CA GLU A 103 13.36 -5.39 -7.81
C GLU A 103 13.54 -4.20 -6.88
N VAL A 104 13.36 -4.41 -5.59
CA VAL A 104 13.53 -3.36 -4.58
C VAL A 104 15.01 -2.99 -4.45
N GLN A 105 15.33 -1.73 -4.71
CA GLN A 105 16.64 -1.15 -4.45
C GLN A 105 16.71 -0.53 -3.07
N THR A 106 15.66 0.25 -2.73
CA THR A 106 15.52 0.89 -1.43
C THR A 106 14.08 0.77 -0.97
N LEU A 107 13.90 0.46 0.29
CA LEU A 107 12.65 0.48 1.02
C LEU A 107 12.91 1.22 2.33
N ARG A 108 12.29 2.39 2.54
CA ARG A 108 12.41 3.15 3.78
C ARG A 108 11.05 3.36 4.40
N TYR A 109 10.96 3.05 5.67
CA TYR A 109 9.83 3.43 6.52
C TYR A 109 10.24 4.53 7.49
N GLY A 110 9.34 5.49 7.68
CA GLY A 110 9.41 6.48 8.75
C GLY A 110 8.13 6.46 9.58
N LEU A 111 8.26 6.50 10.90
CA LEU A 111 7.15 6.69 11.84
C LEU A 111 7.29 8.08 12.48
N PHE A 112 6.21 8.85 12.49
CA PHE A 112 6.24 10.26 12.91
C PHE A 112 5.21 10.56 13.98
N THR A 113 5.58 11.50 14.85
CA THR A 113 4.67 12.21 15.77
C THR A 113 4.70 13.69 15.41
N GLY A 114 3.61 14.19 14.82
CA GLY A 114 3.62 15.49 14.15
C GLY A 114 4.65 15.50 13.02
N GLU A 115 5.57 16.45 13.04
CA GLU A 115 6.65 16.56 12.05
C GLU A 115 7.93 15.80 12.45
N LYS A 116 8.00 15.31 13.68
CA LYS A 116 9.19 14.62 14.20
C LYS A 116 9.18 13.14 13.79
N GLU A 117 10.21 12.71 13.07
CA GLU A 117 10.49 11.30 12.87
C GLU A 117 10.97 10.68 14.18
N VAL A 118 10.28 9.65 14.64
CA VAL A 118 10.57 8.96 15.91
C VAL A 118 11.20 7.60 15.68
N LEU A 119 11.00 7.03 14.50
CA LEU A 119 11.59 5.75 14.11
C LEU A 119 11.76 5.72 12.60
N ASP A 120 12.91 5.31 12.13
CA ASP A 120 13.18 5.04 10.73
C ASP A 120 13.66 3.61 10.53
N VAL A 121 13.49 3.09 9.34
CA VAL A 121 13.99 1.77 8.91
C VAL A 121 14.36 1.88 7.44
N VAL A 122 15.57 1.51 7.11
CA VAL A 122 16.07 1.52 5.74
C VAL A 122 16.56 0.14 5.35
N LEU A 123 15.97 -0.44 4.34
CA LEU A 123 16.49 -1.59 3.63
C LEU A 123 17.02 -1.10 2.29
N GLU A 124 18.31 -1.27 2.06
CA GLU A 124 18.95 -0.83 0.83
C GLU A 124 19.86 -1.90 0.25
N ARG A 125 20.06 -1.85 -1.06
CA ARG A 125 20.94 -2.75 -1.80
C ARG A 125 22.23 -2.04 -2.13
N ASP A 126 23.36 -2.66 -1.74
CA ASP A 126 24.69 -2.15 -2.05
C ASP A 126 25.10 -2.45 -3.51
N GLU A 127 26.26 -1.91 -3.93
CA GLU A 127 26.83 -2.13 -5.25
C GLU A 127 27.11 -3.62 -5.55
N LYS A 128 27.32 -4.44 -4.52
CA LYS A 128 27.51 -5.90 -4.63
C LYS A 128 26.18 -6.65 -4.60
N ARG A 129 25.06 -5.92 -4.71
CA ARG A 129 23.68 -6.43 -4.69
C ARG A 129 23.28 -7.13 -3.39
N LYS A 130 23.93 -6.81 -2.27
CA LYS A 130 23.57 -7.31 -0.96
C LYS A 130 22.62 -6.33 -0.27
N LEU A 131 21.62 -6.86 0.40
CA LEU A 131 20.66 -6.09 1.18
C LEU A 131 21.21 -5.83 2.59
N HIS A 132 21.03 -4.60 3.05
CA HIS A 132 21.38 -4.12 4.38
C HIS A 132 20.14 -3.49 5.04
N LEU A 133 19.89 -3.87 6.30
CA LEU A 133 18.85 -3.27 7.12
C LEU A 133 19.51 -2.35 8.14
N THR A 134 19.18 -1.07 8.09
CA THR A 134 19.75 -0.03 8.94
C THR A 134 18.66 0.89 9.50
N SER A 135 19.00 1.68 10.52
CA SER A 135 18.20 2.75 11.05
C SER A 135 19.12 3.74 11.77
N GLU A 136 18.79 5.02 11.72
CA GLU A 136 19.49 6.06 12.48
C GLU A 136 18.93 6.16 13.92
N LEU A 137 17.66 5.85 14.08
CA LEU A 137 16.94 6.04 15.35
C LEU A 137 16.76 4.73 16.15
N TYR A 138 17.01 3.55 15.51
CA TYR A 138 16.78 2.25 16.11
C TYR A 138 17.98 1.32 15.99
N GLY A 139 18.34 0.65 17.06
CA GLY A 139 19.47 -0.27 17.09
C GLY A 139 19.09 -1.70 16.77
N PHE A 140 19.10 -2.11 15.50
CA PHE A 140 18.89 -3.51 15.13
C PHE A 140 19.93 -4.44 15.75
N LYS A 141 19.49 -5.53 16.38
CA LYS A 141 20.34 -6.56 16.99
C LYS A 141 20.17 -7.89 16.26
N MET A 142 21.23 -8.34 15.60
CA MET A 142 21.22 -9.64 14.94
C MET A 142 21.02 -10.77 15.95
N ALA A 143 20.30 -11.80 15.53
CA ALA A 143 20.21 -13.04 16.28
C ALA A 143 21.56 -13.74 16.36
N ASP A 144 21.79 -14.52 17.42
CA ASP A 144 23.01 -15.27 17.59
C ASP A 144 23.14 -16.38 16.53
N GLY A 145 24.36 -16.69 16.14
CA GLY A 145 24.64 -17.74 15.18
C GLY A 145 25.24 -17.24 13.87
N ARG A 146 25.11 -18.05 12.79
CA ARG A 146 25.70 -17.74 11.49
C ARG A 146 24.99 -16.56 10.82
N LYS A 147 25.77 -15.59 10.38
CA LYS A 147 25.26 -14.44 9.59
C LYS A 147 24.94 -14.87 8.17
N TRP A 148 23.66 -14.98 7.85
CA TRP A 148 23.19 -15.20 6.48
C TRP A 148 22.84 -13.87 5.82
N PRO A 149 23.02 -13.72 4.50
CA PRO A 149 22.59 -12.51 3.79
C PRO A 149 21.06 -12.35 3.88
N LEU A 150 20.56 -11.12 3.88
CA LEU A 150 19.12 -10.89 3.83
C LEU A 150 18.56 -11.42 2.52
N GLU A 151 17.33 -11.93 2.58
CA GLU A 151 16.57 -12.35 1.41
C GLU A 151 15.87 -11.16 0.76
N GLU A 152 15.46 -11.34 -0.50
CA GLU A 152 14.64 -10.35 -1.21
C GLU A 152 13.39 -9.99 -0.41
N PRO A 153 12.99 -8.70 -0.43
CA PRO A 153 11.73 -8.29 0.15
C PRO A 153 10.55 -9.03 -0.46
N GLU A 154 9.57 -9.32 0.36
CA GLU A 154 8.27 -9.76 -0.11
C GLU A 154 7.48 -8.53 -0.54
N LYS A 155 7.18 -8.42 -1.82
CA LYS A 155 6.55 -7.23 -2.40
C LYS A 155 7.42 -5.96 -2.15
N PHE A 156 6.91 -4.78 -2.51
CA PHE A 156 7.67 -3.53 -2.38
C PHE A 156 7.74 -2.96 -0.95
N TYR A 157 7.01 -3.54 0.00
CA TYR A 157 6.80 -2.94 1.33
C TYR A 157 7.14 -3.87 2.50
N ARG A 158 7.54 -5.12 2.28
CA ARG A 158 7.68 -6.10 3.37
C ARG A 158 9.03 -6.81 3.32
N LEU A 159 9.72 -6.88 4.45
CA LEU A 159 10.82 -7.82 4.61
C LEU A 159 10.28 -9.26 4.67
N SER A 160 11.06 -10.23 4.14
CA SER A 160 10.72 -11.64 4.30
C SER A 160 10.74 -12.03 5.78
N ASP A 161 9.87 -12.98 6.16
CA ASP A 161 9.83 -13.50 7.52
C ASP A 161 11.20 -14.10 7.94
N THR A 162 11.91 -14.72 6.99
CA THR A 162 13.29 -15.22 7.20
C THR A 162 14.26 -14.09 7.51
N SER A 163 14.18 -12.97 6.79
CA SER A 163 15.04 -11.81 7.03
C SER A 163 14.73 -11.14 8.37
N MET A 164 13.46 -11.02 8.74
CA MET A 164 13.06 -10.49 10.05
C MET A 164 13.56 -11.38 11.21
N ALA A 165 13.45 -12.70 11.07
CA ALA A 165 13.92 -13.65 12.09
C ALA A 165 15.43 -13.61 12.37
N ARG A 166 16.21 -12.94 11.51
CA ARG A 166 17.66 -12.71 11.73
C ARG A 166 17.97 -11.62 12.74
N TYR A 167 16.95 -10.89 13.17
CA TYR A 167 17.06 -9.84 14.16
C TYR A 167 16.19 -10.16 15.38
N LYS A 168 16.76 -9.96 16.58
CA LYS A 168 16.05 -10.21 17.84
C LYS A 168 14.91 -9.20 18.08
N ASN A 169 14.94 -8.07 17.41
CA ASN A 169 14.09 -6.91 17.67
C ASN A 169 13.49 -6.26 16.41
N ALA A 170 13.34 -7.01 15.31
CA ALA A 170 12.73 -6.51 14.07
C ALA A 170 11.24 -6.86 13.91
N GLY A 171 10.60 -7.46 14.91
CA GLY A 171 9.22 -7.95 14.82
C GLY A 171 8.19 -6.87 14.47
N PHE A 172 8.40 -5.61 14.88
CA PHE A 172 7.53 -4.48 14.59
C PHE A 172 7.39 -4.17 13.07
N LEU A 173 8.33 -4.65 12.25
CA LEU A 173 8.24 -4.48 10.78
C LEU A 173 7.03 -5.20 10.18
N ALA A 174 6.53 -6.22 10.84
CA ALA A 174 5.27 -6.86 10.46
C ALA A 174 4.08 -5.91 10.64
N ASP A 175 4.08 -5.09 11.70
CA ASP A 175 3.03 -4.08 11.94
C ASP A 175 3.11 -2.96 10.90
N PHE A 176 4.30 -2.57 10.47
CA PHE A 176 4.50 -1.59 9.38
C PHE A 176 3.94 -2.11 8.06
N ALA A 177 4.23 -3.36 7.72
CA ALA A 177 3.69 -4.02 6.54
C ALA A 177 2.15 -4.10 6.59
N LEU A 178 1.58 -4.50 7.73
CA LEU A 178 0.13 -4.56 7.94
C LEU A 178 -0.53 -3.19 7.84
N ALA A 179 0.09 -2.14 8.38
CA ALA A 179 -0.41 -0.77 8.26
C ALA A 179 -0.43 -0.30 6.80
N THR A 180 0.59 -0.67 6.01
CA THR A 180 0.67 -0.40 4.57
C THR A 180 -0.43 -1.13 3.81
N GLU A 181 -0.62 -2.42 4.06
CA GLU A 181 -1.70 -3.23 3.47
C GLU A 181 -3.06 -2.62 3.78
N SER A 182 -3.31 -2.29 5.06
CA SER A 182 -4.58 -1.69 5.51
C SER A 182 -4.84 -0.32 4.86
N MET A 183 -3.81 0.47 4.60
CA MET A 183 -3.93 1.74 3.88
C MET A 183 -4.31 1.50 2.41
N LEU A 184 -3.61 0.60 1.73
CA LEU A 184 -3.85 0.27 0.32
C LEU A 184 -5.23 -0.36 0.10
N GLU A 185 -5.72 -1.19 1.02
CA GLU A 185 -7.06 -1.80 0.94
C GLU A 185 -8.19 -0.77 0.95
N ARG A 186 -7.98 0.41 1.55
CA ARG A 186 -8.96 1.51 1.59
C ARG A 186 -9.07 2.27 0.27
N ILE A 187 -8.18 2.06 -0.68
CA ILE A 187 -8.25 2.69 -1.99
C ILE A 187 -9.42 2.09 -2.75
N SER A 188 -10.40 2.92 -3.09
CA SER A 188 -11.54 2.53 -3.94
C SER A 188 -11.36 3.14 -5.31
N TYR A 189 -11.44 2.32 -6.34
CA TYR A 189 -11.35 2.75 -7.73
C TYR A 189 -12.70 2.62 -8.42
N LEU A 190 -13.12 3.71 -9.06
CA LEU A 190 -14.29 3.73 -9.91
C LEU A 190 -13.85 4.19 -11.30
N GLY A 191 -13.85 3.26 -12.24
CA GLY A 191 -13.41 3.47 -13.62
C GLY A 191 -14.31 4.45 -14.40
N PRO A 192 -13.88 4.90 -15.57
CA PRO A 192 -14.66 5.83 -16.41
C PRO A 192 -15.88 5.16 -17.06
N LEU A 193 -15.79 3.87 -17.34
CA LEU A 193 -16.91 3.09 -17.89
C LEU A 193 -17.81 2.59 -16.77
N ARG A 194 -19.12 2.61 -17.03
CA ARG A 194 -20.12 2.09 -16.10
C ARG A 194 -20.76 0.83 -16.68
N SER A 195 -21.11 -0.10 -15.81
CA SER A 195 -21.93 -1.25 -16.20
C SER A 195 -23.29 -0.75 -16.71
N HIS A 196 -23.79 -1.41 -17.75
CA HIS A 196 -25.14 -1.12 -18.24
C HIS A 196 -26.20 -1.41 -17.16
N PRO A 197 -27.23 -0.56 -17.02
CA PRO A 197 -28.35 -0.84 -16.12
C PRO A 197 -28.98 -2.19 -16.43
N GLN A 198 -29.24 -2.99 -15.40
CA GLN A 198 -29.95 -4.26 -15.50
C GLN A 198 -31.39 -4.10 -15.08
N ARG A 199 -32.29 -4.92 -15.64
CA ARG A 199 -33.74 -4.93 -15.26
C ARG A 199 -33.94 -5.49 -13.86
N ILE A 200 -33.06 -6.39 -13.42
CA ILE A 200 -33.15 -7.09 -12.14
C ILE A 200 -31.74 -7.12 -11.54
N TYR A 201 -31.63 -6.72 -10.28
CA TYR A 201 -30.42 -6.85 -9.49
C TYR A 201 -30.66 -7.87 -8.39
N GLN A 202 -29.93 -8.97 -8.41
CA GLN A 202 -29.97 -9.95 -7.33
C GLN A 202 -29.03 -9.49 -6.21
N TRP A 203 -29.52 -9.56 -4.97
CA TRP A 203 -28.75 -9.27 -3.78
C TRP A 203 -28.95 -10.36 -2.74
N SER A 204 -27.86 -10.98 -2.30
CA SER A 204 -27.84 -12.08 -1.33
C SER A 204 -27.95 -11.62 0.14
N GLY A 205 -28.00 -10.31 0.40
CA GLY A 205 -27.95 -9.75 1.75
C GLY A 205 -26.54 -9.34 2.20
N ASP A 206 -25.52 -9.63 1.40
CA ASP A 206 -24.14 -9.30 1.72
C ASP A 206 -23.84 -7.81 1.49
N THR A 207 -22.95 -7.25 2.32
CA THR A 207 -22.44 -5.89 2.13
C THR A 207 -21.19 -5.96 1.24
N PRO A 208 -21.21 -5.42 0.00
CA PRO A 208 -20.05 -5.46 -0.87
C PRO A 208 -18.94 -4.55 -0.31
N ALA A 209 -17.70 -4.99 -0.44
CA ALA A 209 -16.52 -4.23 0.02
C ALA A 209 -16.31 -2.92 -0.76
N SER A 210 -16.81 -2.85 -2.01
CA SER A 210 -16.78 -1.63 -2.85
C SER A 210 -17.93 -1.66 -3.83
N VAL A 211 -18.17 -0.53 -4.50
CA VAL A 211 -19.17 -0.45 -5.59
C VAL A 211 -18.74 -1.13 -6.89
N GLY A 212 -17.50 -1.66 -6.94
CA GLY A 212 -16.89 -2.26 -8.14
C GLY A 212 -16.28 -1.20 -9.06
N GLN A 213 -15.49 -1.67 -10.04
CA GLN A 213 -14.80 -0.77 -10.97
C GLN A 213 -15.74 -0.08 -11.95
N MET A 214 -16.80 -0.76 -12.35
CA MET A 214 -17.83 -0.26 -13.27
C MET A 214 -19.12 0.15 -12.53
N GLY A 215 -19.09 0.14 -11.20
CA GLY A 215 -20.28 0.42 -10.38
C GLY A 215 -21.27 -0.75 -10.34
N GLU A 216 -20.84 -1.96 -10.70
CA GLU A 216 -21.67 -3.16 -10.80
C GLU A 216 -22.32 -3.56 -9.47
N TYR A 217 -21.69 -3.22 -8.33
CA TYR A 217 -22.21 -3.50 -6.98
C TYR A 217 -22.93 -2.31 -6.35
N THR A 218 -23.17 -1.22 -7.09
CA THR A 218 -23.77 0.01 -6.53
C THR A 218 -25.14 -0.26 -5.89
N ILE A 219 -26.02 -1.00 -6.57
CA ILE A 219 -27.36 -1.32 -6.04
C ILE A 219 -27.26 -2.18 -4.78
N ALA A 220 -26.40 -3.19 -4.77
CA ALA A 220 -26.16 -4.02 -3.59
C ALA A 220 -25.62 -3.20 -2.41
N ALA A 221 -24.70 -2.27 -2.65
CA ALA A 221 -24.16 -1.37 -1.63
C ALA A 221 -25.24 -0.43 -1.06
N ILE A 222 -26.13 0.07 -1.92
CA ILE A 222 -27.29 0.90 -1.52
C ILE A 222 -28.23 0.11 -0.62
N LEU A 223 -28.64 -1.09 -1.02
CA LEU A 223 -29.54 -1.95 -0.26
C LEU A 223 -28.94 -2.36 1.09
N ALA A 224 -27.67 -2.72 1.12
CA ALA A 224 -26.94 -3.02 2.36
C ALA A 224 -26.92 -1.81 3.31
N ALA A 225 -26.59 -0.62 2.80
CA ALA A 225 -26.57 0.61 3.59
C ALA A 225 -27.95 0.99 4.15
N GLN A 226 -29.02 0.75 3.40
CA GLN A 226 -30.41 0.92 3.88
C GLN A 226 -30.75 -0.07 5.00
N GLY A 227 -30.40 -1.34 4.82
CA GLY A 227 -30.63 -2.40 5.82
C GLY A 227 -29.89 -2.15 7.14
N GLU A 228 -28.69 -1.59 7.08
CA GLU A 228 -27.87 -1.24 8.26
C GLU A 228 -28.25 0.12 8.89
N GLY A 229 -29.22 0.84 8.33
CA GLY A 229 -29.65 2.17 8.82
C GLY A 229 -28.53 3.21 8.74
N ARG A 230 -27.54 3.03 7.85
CA ARG A 230 -26.42 3.97 7.66
C ARG A 230 -26.96 5.33 7.21
N ARG A 231 -26.53 6.38 7.89
CA ARG A 231 -26.82 7.77 7.51
C ARG A 231 -25.63 8.34 6.77
N LEU A 232 -25.88 8.94 5.62
CA LEU A 232 -24.84 9.70 4.91
C LEU A 232 -24.66 11.05 5.63
N ASN A 233 -23.47 11.25 6.22
CA ASN A 233 -23.07 12.56 6.76
C ASN A 233 -22.63 13.46 5.59
N ARG A 234 -23.58 14.00 4.84
CA ARG A 234 -23.30 15.15 3.99
C ARG A 234 -23.66 16.40 4.77
N GLN A 235 -22.66 17.17 5.19
CA GLN A 235 -22.87 18.55 5.65
C GLN A 235 -23.32 19.40 4.45
N VAL A 236 -24.64 19.47 4.24
CA VAL A 236 -25.26 20.52 3.47
C VAL A 236 -25.97 21.40 4.50
N GLY A 237 -25.26 22.40 5.02
CA GLY A 237 -25.69 23.14 6.19
C GLY A 237 -25.62 22.29 7.49
N HIS A 238 -26.48 22.56 8.47
CA HIS A 238 -26.51 21.85 9.76
C HIS A 238 -27.40 20.60 9.80
N HIS A 239 -27.81 20.05 8.65
CA HIS A 239 -28.75 18.93 8.60
C HIS A 239 -28.11 17.66 8.03
N THR A 240 -28.30 16.54 8.73
CA THR A 240 -27.97 15.17 8.27
C THR A 240 -29.19 14.62 7.55
N LYS A 241 -29.07 14.31 6.27
CA LYS A 241 -30.15 13.64 5.50
C LYS A 241 -30.00 12.13 5.59
N GLY A 242 -31.12 11.41 5.72
CA GLY A 242 -31.14 9.96 5.59
C GLY A 242 -30.86 9.52 4.16
N PHE A 243 -30.40 8.25 4.01
CA PHE A 243 -29.98 7.71 2.70
C PHE A 243 -31.10 7.76 1.66
N ALA A 244 -32.38 7.49 2.06
CA ALA A 244 -33.53 7.55 1.20
C ALA A 244 -33.84 8.97 0.68
N GLU A 245 -33.58 10.00 1.51
CA GLU A 245 -33.81 11.42 1.13
C GLU A 245 -32.69 11.94 0.20
N PHE A 246 -31.63 11.18 0.04
CA PHE A 246 -30.51 11.54 -0.83
C PHE A 246 -30.68 11.02 -2.26
N ILE A 247 -31.45 9.94 -2.43
CA ILE A 247 -31.72 9.28 -3.72
C ILE A 247 -32.98 9.80 -4.39
N ALA A 248 -33.89 10.39 -3.65
CA ALA A 248 -35.08 11.07 -4.15
C ALA A 248 -34.74 12.50 -4.60
#